data_0733860f65f449aa1df5e9fb516967e8
#
_entry.id   0733860f65f449aa1df5e9fb516967e8
#
_cell.length_a   1.000
_cell.length_b   1.000
_cell.length_c   1.000
_cell.angle_alpha   90.00
_cell.angle_beta   90.00
_cell.angle_gamma   90.00
#
_symmetry.space_group_name_H-M   'P 1'
#
loop_
_entity.id
_entity.type
_entity.pdbx_description
1 polymer ?
#
loop_
_entity_poly.entity_id
_entity_poly.type
_entity_poly.pdbx_seq_one_letter_code
_entity_poly.pdbx_strand_id
1 'polypeptide(L)'
;MGSPSEISQRIEVIKRRDEFERDPLTFLRKWRRKDITVQKKIIHAKNTLDNIQLDDSILSKCAEICIAVGSDGLRGELTLLRALRALCAFNETTKPTLEDIRKIAVYTLSHRLRRDPLDDTSSEVRVKRKVNELIDDK
;
A
#
# COMPACT_ATOMS: atom_id res chain seq x y z
N MET A 1 0.80 -5.85 -10.24
CA MET A 1 2.18 -5.91 -9.69
C MET A 1 3.14 -6.19 -10.83
N GLY A 2 4.12 -5.32 -11.04
CA GLY A 2 5.20 -5.55 -12.01
C GLY A 2 6.20 -6.60 -11.51
N SER A 3 6.89 -7.27 -12.44
CA SER A 3 8.04 -8.11 -12.08
C SER A 3 9.14 -7.27 -11.44
N PRO A 4 9.93 -7.82 -10.49
CA PRO A 4 11.07 -7.10 -9.93
C PRO A 4 11.99 -6.57 -11.04
N SER A 5 12.36 -5.30 -10.97
CA SER A 5 13.27 -4.67 -11.95
C SER A 5 14.74 -5.02 -11.70
N GLU A 6 15.08 -5.33 -10.45
CA GLU A 6 16.45 -5.68 -10.07
C GLU A 6 16.78 -7.14 -10.35
N ILE A 7 17.93 -7.39 -10.97
CA ILE A 7 18.40 -8.74 -11.33
C ILE A 7 18.54 -9.61 -10.07
N SER A 8 19.07 -9.07 -8.98
CA SER A 8 19.23 -9.76 -7.69
C SER A 8 17.89 -10.32 -7.16
N GLN A 9 16.85 -9.50 -7.19
CA GLN A 9 15.50 -9.89 -6.76
C GLN A 9 14.91 -10.96 -7.69
N ARG A 10 15.12 -10.85 -8.99
CA ARG A 10 14.69 -11.88 -9.96
C ARG A 10 15.34 -13.22 -9.70
N ILE A 11 16.66 -13.22 -9.48
CA ILE A 11 17.41 -14.44 -9.16
C ILE A 11 16.83 -15.09 -7.90
N GLU A 12 16.54 -14.31 -6.86
CA GLU A 12 15.95 -14.83 -5.62
C GLU A 12 14.58 -15.48 -5.86
N VAL A 13 13.72 -14.85 -6.66
CA VAL A 13 12.42 -15.41 -7.03
C VAL A 13 12.57 -16.72 -7.80
N ILE A 14 13.49 -16.77 -8.78
CA ILE A 14 13.76 -17.99 -9.57
C ILE A 14 14.25 -19.11 -8.65
N LYS A 15 15.22 -18.84 -7.77
CA LYS A 15 15.73 -19.84 -6.81
C LYS A 15 14.65 -20.41 -5.91
N ARG A 16 13.77 -19.54 -5.36
CA ARG A 16 12.65 -19.98 -4.52
C ARG A 16 11.64 -20.81 -5.29
N ARG A 17 11.38 -20.46 -6.54
CA ARG A 17 10.47 -21.24 -7.40
C ARG A 17 11.04 -22.61 -7.72
N ASP A 18 12.32 -22.71 -8.10
CA ASP A 18 13.03 -23.96 -8.36
C ASP A 18 13.09 -24.84 -7.09
N GLU A 19 13.39 -24.26 -5.92
CA GLU A 19 13.39 -24.99 -4.64
C GLU A 19 12.00 -25.57 -4.33
N PHE A 20 10.94 -24.80 -4.57
CA PHE A 20 9.56 -25.27 -4.37
C PHE A 20 9.20 -26.40 -5.35
N GLU A 21 9.59 -26.31 -6.62
CA GLU A 21 9.28 -27.34 -7.63
C GLU A 21 9.99 -28.66 -7.37
N ARG A 22 11.21 -28.59 -6.80
CA ARG A 22 11.98 -29.81 -6.46
C ARG A 22 11.46 -30.52 -5.23
N ASP A 23 11.14 -29.82 -4.17
CA ASP A 23 10.63 -30.40 -2.92
C ASP A 23 9.65 -29.43 -2.22
N PRO A 24 8.36 -29.48 -2.61
CA PRO A 24 7.34 -28.61 -2.02
C PRO A 24 7.19 -28.77 -0.52
N LEU A 25 7.32 -29.99 0.01
CA LEU A 25 7.10 -30.26 1.43
C LEU A 25 8.19 -29.65 2.31
N THR A 26 9.45 -29.80 1.92
CA THR A 26 10.57 -29.20 2.64
C THR A 26 10.54 -27.66 2.52
N PHE A 27 10.21 -27.15 1.34
CA PHE A 27 10.04 -25.72 1.13
C PHE A 27 8.95 -25.13 2.06
N LEU A 28 7.77 -25.74 2.13
CA LEU A 28 6.68 -25.31 3.01
C LEU A 28 7.07 -25.37 4.48
N ARG A 29 7.79 -26.41 4.94
CA ARG A 29 8.30 -26.51 6.31
C ARG A 29 9.26 -25.37 6.65
N LYS A 30 10.19 -25.05 5.72
CA LYS A 30 11.17 -23.96 5.85
C LYS A 30 10.50 -22.61 6.03
N TRP A 31 9.44 -22.32 5.28
CA TRP A 31 8.75 -21.03 5.29
C TRP A 31 7.65 -20.91 6.35
N ARG A 32 7.16 -22.03 6.88
CA ARG A 32 6.03 -22.09 7.83
C ARG A 32 6.16 -21.13 9.02
N ARG A 33 7.37 -20.97 9.58
CA ARG A 33 7.58 -20.06 10.72
C ARG A 33 7.34 -18.60 10.31
N LYS A 34 7.80 -18.20 9.12
CA LYS A 34 7.60 -16.83 8.60
C LYS A 34 6.12 -16.59 8.31
N ASP A 35 5.45 -17.56 7.70
CA ASP A 35 4.02 -17.47 7.41
C ASP A 35 3.19 -17.31 8.70
N ILE A 36 3.47 -18.11 9.72
CA ILE A 36 2.82 -17.99 11.04
C ILE A 36 3.08 -16.60 11.65
N THR A 37 4.28 -16.07 11.53
CA THR A 37 4.60 -14.73 12.05
C THR A 37 3.79 -13.66 11.36
N VAL A 38 3.70 -13.69 10.02
CA VAL A 38 2.88 -12.75 9.25
C VAL A 38 1.39 -12.92 9.58
N GLN A 39 0.92 -14.16 9.68
CA GLN A 39 -0.47 -14.47 10.06
C GLN A 39 -0.84 -13.89 11.44
N LYS A 40 0.03 -14.05 12.43
CA LYS A 40 -0.16 -13.47 13.76
C LYS A 40 -0.23 -11.94 13.71
N LYS A 41 0.66 -11.29 12.94
CA LYS A 41 0.61 -9.84 12.72
C LYS A 41 -0.71 -9.39 12.10
N ILE A 42 -1.20 -10.10 11.08
CA ILE A 42 -2.48 -9.79 10.44
C ILE A 42 -3.64 -9.94 11.43
N ILE A 43 -3.66 -11.00 12.24
CA ILE A 43 -4.70 -11.22 13.26
C ILE A 43 -4.66 -10.10 14.29
N HIS A 44 -3.47 -9.74 14.79
CA HIS A 44 -3.31 -8.63 15.74
C HIS A 44 -3.79 -7.31 15.12
N ALA A 45 -3.37 -7.00 13.89
CA ALA A 45 -3.80 -5.81 13.18
C ALA A 45 -5.32 -5.73 13.02
N LYS A 46 -5.98 -6.84 12.70
CA LYS A 46 -7.45 -6.89 12.62
C LYS A 46 -8.14 -6.52 13.93
N ASN A 47 -7.59 -6.97 15.05
CA ASN A 47 -8.16 -6.72 16.37
C ASN A 47 -7.89 -5.29 16.88
N THR A 48 -6.95 -4.57 16.27
CA THR A 48 -6.55 -3.22 16.69
C THR A 48 -7.00 -2.13 15.71
N LEU A 49 -7.67 -2.48 14.60
CA LEU A 49 -8.12 -1.53 13.56
C LEU A 49 -8.94 -0.37 14.12
N ASP A 50 -9.86 -0.65 15.04
CA ASP A 50 -10.77 0.35 15.60
C ASP A 50 -10.07 1.31 16.58
N ASN A 51 -8.88 0.97 17.04
CA ASN A 51 -8.07 1.81 17.93
C ASN A 51 -7.27 2.89 17.17
N ILE A 52 -7.22 2.82 15.83
CA ILE A 52 -6.45 3.77 15.01
C ILE A 52 -7.21 5.09 14.90
N GLN A 53 -6.59 6.15 15.41
CA GLN A 53 -7.13 7.51 15.36
C GLN A 53 -6.70 8.21 14.07
N LEU A 54 -7.65 8.86 13.41
CA LEU A 54 -7.42 9.70 12.24
C LEU A 54 -7.72 11.15 12.63
N ASP A 55 -6.67 11.93 12.79
CA ASP A 55 -6.79 13.36 13.12
C ASP A 55 -7.29 14.16 11.90
N ASP A 56 -7.93 15.30 12.12
CA ASP A 56 -8.47 16.15 11.06
C ASP A 56 -7.41 16.59 10.05
N SER A 57 -6.17 16.75 10.48
CA SER A 57 -5.04 17.06 9.59
C SER A 57 -4.79 15.95 8.55
N ILE A 58 -4.88 14.68 8.96
CA ILE A 58 -4.77 13.53 8.07
C ILE A 58 -5.98 13.43 7.15
N LEU A 59 -7.18 13.66 7.67
CA LEU A 59 -8.41 13.66 6.89
C LEU A 59 -8.36 14.74 5.79
N SER A 60 -7.97 15.98 6.16
CA SER A 60 -7.81 17.09 5.22
C SER A 60 -6.79 16.77 4.13
N LYS A 61 -5.62 16.22 4.51
CA LYS A 61 -4.58 15.86 3.53
C LYS A 61 -5.03 14.74 2.58
N CYS A 62 -5.76 13.76 3.07
CA CYS A 62 -6.35 12.72 2.21
C CYS A 62 -7.37 13.30 1.22
N ALA A 63 -8.22 14.24 1.67
CA ALA A 63 -9.18 14.90 0.79
C ALA A 63 -8.48 15.76 -0.27
N GLU A 64 -7.48 16.57 0.11
CA GLU A 64 -6.67 17.36 -0.83
C GLU A 64 -6.05 16.47 -1.92
N ILE A 65 -5.44 15.33 -1.54
CA ILE A 65 -4.86 14.40 -2.49
C ILE A 65 -5.92 13.83 -3.43
N CYS A 66 -7.06 13.38 -2.91
CA CYS A 66 -8.13 12.82 -3.71
C CYS A 66 -8.71 13.82 -4.73
N ILE A 67 -8.88 15.07 -4.33
CA ILE A 67 -9.29 16.16 -5.22
C ILE A 67 -8.23 16.42 -6.29
N ALA A 68 -6.95 16.54 -5.89
CA ALA A 68 -5.85 16.83 -6.82
C ALA A 68 -5.60 15.75 -7.87
N VAL A 69 -5.87 14.48 -7.53
CA VAL A 69 -5.75 13.36 -8.49
C VAL A 69 -7.01 13.15 -9.32
N GLY A 70 -8.11 13.87 -9.04
CA GLY A 70 -9.38 13.72 -9.75
C GLY A 70 -10.10 12.41 -9.42
N SER A 71 -10.10 12.01 -8.16
CA SER A 71 -10.84 10.82 -7.68
C SER A 71 -12.35 11.06 -7.75
N ASP A 72 -13.10 10.05 -8.22
CA ASP A 72 -14.57 10.15 -8.32
C ASP A 72 -15.25 9.94 -6.97
N GLY A 73 -15.89 11.00 -6.45
CA GLY A 73 -16.69 10.99 -5.23
C GLY A 73 -15.88 10.60 -3.99
N LEU A 74 -16.56 10.43 -2.85
CA LEU A 74 -15.92 10.10 -1.56
C LEU A 74 -15.35 8.68 -1.46
N ARG A 75 -15.48 7.87 -2.51
CA ARG A 75 -14.99 6.47 -2.47
C ARG A 75 -13.46 6.38 -2.42
N GLY A 76 -12.76 7.35 -3.04
CA GLY A 76 -11.30 7.45 -2.99
C GLY A 76 -10.81 7.68 -1.57
N GLU A 77 -11.35 8.70 -0.91
CA GLU A 77 -11.05 9.08 0.46
C GLU A 77 -11.32 7.93 1.43
N LEU A 78 -12.50 7.33 1.37
CA LEU A 78 -12.86 6.21 2.24
C LEU A 78 -11.94 4.99 2.05
N THR A 79 -11.50 4.73 0.82
CA THR A 79 -10.57 3.63 0.55
C THR A 79 -9.18 3.96 1.09
N LEU A 80 -8.70 5.19 0.89
CA LEU A 80 -7.42 5.65 1.39
C LEU A 80 -7.39 5.60 2.93
N LEU A 81 -8.42 6.09 3.60
CA LEU A 81 -8.54 6.08 5.07
C LEU A 81 -8.58 4.66 5.65
N ARG A 82 -9.32 3.74 5.01
CA ARG A 82 -9.33 2.32 5.41
C ARG A 82 -7.95 1.67 5.25
N ALA A 83 -7.25 1.98 4.17
CA ALA A 83 -5.91 1.46 3.93
C ALA A 83 -4.89 2.03 4.92
N LEU A 84 -5.00 3.32 5.30
CA LEU A 84 -4.17 3.94 6.34
C LEU A 84 -4.38 3.28 7.70
N ARG A 85 -5.64 3.05 8.11
CA ARG A 85 -5.93 2.31 9.34
C ARG A 85 -5.29 0.91 9.32
N ALA A 86 -5.44 0.19 8.21
CA ALA A 86 -4.87 -1.14 8.07
C ALA A 86 -3.33 -1.12 8.13
N LEU A 87 -2.68 -0.13 7.48
CA LEU A 87 -1.24 0.05 7.52
C LEU A 87 -0.73 0.34 8.94
N CYS A 88 -1.38 1.28 9.64
CA CYS A 88 -1.04 1.61 11.03
C CYS A 88 -1.21 0.40 11.96
N ALA A 89 -2.34 -0.31 11.88
CA ALA A 89 -2.57 -1.50 12.67
C ALA A 89 -1.52 -2.58 12.41
N PHE A 90 -1.14 -2.79 11.15
CA PHE A 90 -0.10 -3.74 10.77
C PHE A 90 1.30 -3.33 11.27
N ASN A 91 1.58 -2.03 11.32
CA ASN A 91 2.84 -1.47 11.82
C ASN A 91 2.84 -1.24 13.34
N GLU A 92 1.74 -1.59 14.03
CA GLU A 92 1.58 -1.40 15.47
C GLU A 92 1.69 0.08 15.91
N THR A 93 1.25 1.01 15.03
CA THR A 93 1.15 2.43 15.31
C THR A 93 -0.30 2.83 15.53
N THR A 94 -0.54 3.89 16.32
CA THR A 94 -1.91 4.36 16.65
C THR A 94 -2.39 5.49 15.76
N LYS A 95 -1.46 6.17 15.08
CA LYS A 95 -1.75 7.32 14.22
C LYS A 95 -0.95 7.22 12.92
N PRO A 96 -1.57 7.49 11.77
CA PRO A 96 -0.86 7.59 10.49
C PRO A 96 -0.04 8.87 10.41
N THR A 97 1.02 8.80 9.61
CA THR A 97 1.87 9.92 9.24
C THR A 97 1.66 10.31 7.77
N LEU A 98 2.16 11.47 7.35
CA LEU A 98 2.17 11.87 5.93
C LEU A 98 2.94 10.86 5.06
N GLU A 99 3.99 10.26 5.61
CA GLU A 99 4.74 9.23 4.91
C GLU A 99 3.95 7.93 4.71
N ASP A 100 3.03 7.60 5.62
CA ASP A 100 2.11 6.48 5.44
C ASP A 100 1.11 6.76 4.31
N ILE A 101 0.63 8.02 4.21
CA ILE A 101 -0.19 8.45 3.06
C ILE A 101 0.60 8.27 1.76
N ARG A 102 1.85 8.74 1.70
CA ARG A 102 2.74 8.61 0.54
C ARG A 102 2.87 7.15 0.08
N LYS A 103 3.07 6.23 1.02
CA LYS A 103 3.21 4.79 0.73
C LYS A 103 1.95 4.16 0.17
N ILE A 104 0.77 4.52 0.72
CA ILE A 104 -0.46 3.78 0.42
C ILE A 104 -1.30 4.41 -0.69
N ALA A 105 -1.18 5.72 -0.93
CA ALA A 105 -2.01 6.45 -1.88
C ALA A 105 -1.93 5.88 -3.30
N VAL A 106 -0.74 5.52 -3.77
CA VAL A 106 -0.55 4.95 -5.10
C VAL A 106 -1.36 3.66 -5.28
N TYR A 107 -1.32 2.77 -4.29
CA TYR A 107 -2.03 1.48 -4.36
C TYR A 107 -3.55 1.63 -4.27
N THR A 108 -4.03 2.65 -3.58
CA THR A 108 -5.47 2.86 -3.33
C THR A 108 -6.15 3.71 -4.40
N LEU A 109 -5.43 4.66 -5.01
CA LEU A 109 -6.01 5.66 -5.90
C LEU A 109 -5.74 5.41 -7.38
N SER A 110 -4.70 4.67 -7.78
CA SER A 110 -4.34 4.47 -9.19
C SER A 110 -5.47 3.89 -10.06
N HIS A 111 -6.33 3.07 -9.47
CA HIS A 111 -7.47 2.46 -10.18
C HIS A 111 -8.74 3.31 -10.15
N ARG A 112 -8.69 4.52 -9.55
CA ARG A 112 -9.86 5.39 -9.30
C ARG A 112 -9.76 6.74 -9.99
N LEU A 113 -8.69 6.98 -10.75
CA LEU A 113 -8.56 8.19 -11.54
C LEU A 113 -9.44 8.11 -12.78
N ARG A 114 -10.06 9.23 -13.12
CA ARG A 114 -10.65 9.42 -14.44
C ARG A 114 -9.54 9.28 -15.49
N ARG A 115 -9.78 8.43 -16.48
CA ARG A 115 -8.90 8.36 -17.65
C ARG A 115 -8.97 9.70 -18.38
N ASP A 116 -7.83 10.35 -18.48
CA ASP A 116 -7.66 11.46 -19.40
C ASP A 116 -7.15 10.85 -20.72
N PRO A 117 -7.93 10.91 -21.82
CA PRO A 117 -7.53 10.33 -23.09
C PRO A 117 -6.29 11.01 -23.71
N LEU A 118 -5.92 12.20 -23.20
CA LEU A 118 -4.80 13.00 -23.71
C LEU A 118 -3.53 12.85 -22.85
N ASP A 119 -3.60 12.12 -21.74
CA ASP A 119 -2.47 11.93 -20.83
C ASP A 119 -1.90 10.51 -20.95
N ASP A 120 -0.77 10.40 -21.64
CA ASP A 120 -0.02 9.13 -21.80
C ASP A 120 0.65 8.65 -20.50
N THR A 121 0.58 9.43 -19.41
CA THR A 121 1.19 9.09 -18.12
C THR A 121 0.36 8.05 -17.39
N SER A 122 1.01 7.00 -16.87
CA SER A 122 0.28 5.99 -16.08
C SER A 122 -0.36 6.61 -14.84
N SER A 123 -1.53 6.10 -14.45
CA SER A 123 -2.24 6.55 -13.25
C SER A 123 -1.38 6.49 -11.99
N GLU A 124 -0.49 5.51 -11.89
CA GLU A 124 0.46 5.38 -10.75
C GLU A 124 1.43 6.55 -10.69
N VAL A 125 2.00 6.97 -11.82
CA VAL A 125 2.94 8.09 -11.90
C VAL A 125 2.23 9.41 -11.55
N ARG A 126 0.99 9.60 -12.04
CA ARG A 126 0.18 10.78 -11.72
C ARG A 126 -0.10 10.88 -10.21
N VAL A 127 -0.57 9.81 -9.59
CA VAL A 127 -0.81 9.78 -8.14
C VAL A 127 0.47 10.06 -7.37
N LYS A 128 1.56 9.38 -7.71
CA LYS A 128 2.85 9.56 -7.04
C LYS A 128 3.35 11.00 -7.10
N ARG A 129 3.27 11.62 -8.29
CA ARG A 129 3.67 13.02 -8.47
C ARG A 129 2.83 13.96 -7.61
N LYS A 130 1.48 13.85 -7.68
CA LYS A 130 0.60 14.71 -6.90
C LYS A 130 0.73 14.52 -5.39
N VAL A 131 0.91 13.31 -4.92
CA VAL A 131 1.16 13.01 -3.51
C VAL A 131 2.46 13.67 -3.04
N ASN A 132 3.54 13.56 -3.82
CA ASN A 132 4.81 14.19 -3.47
C ASN A 132 4.71 15.72 -3.45
N GLU A 133 4.13 16.32 -4.50
CA GLU A 133 3.89 17.78 -4.54
C GLU A 133 3.17 18.26 -3.26
N LEU A 134 2.05 17.62 -2.89
CA LEU A 134 1.23 18.07 -1.75
C LEU A 134 1.82 17.75 -0.37
N ILE A 135 2.74 16.79 -0.26
CA ILE A 135 3.37 16.45 1.02
C ILE A 135 4.69 17.23 1.22
N ASP A 136 5.43 17.51 0.13
CA ASP A 136 6.73 18.19 0.19
C ASP A 136 6.57 19.73 0.17
N ASP A 137 5.45 20.27 -0.34
CA ASP A 137 5.10 21.69 -0.25
C ASP A 137 4.68 22.05 1.19
N LYS A 138 5.71 22.33 2.04
CA LYS A 138 5.57 22.97 3.35
C LYS A 138 6.42 24.21 3.43
#